data_43cc208474c5843a1414603d2b3f6a88
#
_entry.id   43cc208474c5843a1414603d2b3f6a88
#
_cell.length_a   1.000
_cell.length_b   1.000
_cell.length_c   1.000
_cell.angle_alpha   90.00
_cell.angle_beta   90.00
_cell.angle_gamma   90.00
#
_symmetry.space_group_name_H-M   'P 1'
#
loop_
_entity.id
_entity.type
_entity.pdbx_description
1 polymer ?
#
loop_
_entity_poly.entity_id
_entity_poly.type
_entity_poly.pdbx_seq_one_letter_code
_entity_poly.pdbx_strand_id
1 'polypeptide(L)'
;IDGKELTRMPAKELRQARKKIGMIFQHFNLMPSRTIFGNVAYPLKGSGLRKDQIAEKVRKLLDLVGIADKENAYPSQLSGGQKQRAAIARALANDPDILLCDEATSALDPQTTKSILKLLERLNRELGITLVVITHEMAVVKEICNRVAVMDHGRVVEEGVVFSVFASPKEELTRSFIKTTSNLQKIEELIAAKSPVVALKPGERI
;
A
#
# COMPACT_ATOMS: atom_id res chain seq x y z
N ILE A 1 1.03 -4.00 -19.12
CA ILE A 1 1.49 -5.10 -18.26
C ILE A 1 2.09 -6.15 -19.18
N ASP A 2 3.31 -6.59 -18.92
CA ASP A 2 4.03 -7.57 -19.76
C ASP A 2 4.01 -7.23 -21.25
N GLY A 3 4.25 -5.96 -21.58
CA GLY A 3 4.21 -5.43 -22.95
C GLY A 3 2.81 -5.31 -23.56
N LYS A 4 1.75 -5.61 -22.81
CA LYS A 4 0.37 -5.52 -23.29
C LYS A 4 -0.30 -4.23 -22.82
N GLU A 5 -0.96 -3.54 -23.73
CA GLU A 5 -1.72 -2.31 -23.45
C GLU A 5 -3.16 -2.68 -23.01
N LEU A 6 -3.48 -2.49 -21.73
CA LEU A 6 -4.77 -2.87 -21.16
C LEU A 6 -5.96 -2.09 -21.77
N THR A 7 -5.73 -0.84 -22.15
CA THR A 7 -6.77 0.06 -22.67
C THR A 7 -7.32 -0.39 -24.02
N ARG A 8 -6.55 -1.20 -24.76
CA ARG A 8 -6.93 -1.72 -26.09
C ARG A 8 -7.39 -3.18 -26.07
N MET A 9 -7.42 -3.80 -24.88
CA MET A 9 -7.80 -5.22 -24.78
C MET A 9 -9.31 -5.42 -24.96
N PRO A 10 -9.71 -6.51 -25.67
CA PRO A 10 -11.09 -6.98 -25.64
C PRO A 10 -11.56 -7.29 -24.23
N ALA A 11 -12.85 -7.11 -23.94
CA ALA A 11 -13.41 -7.25 -22.59
C ALA A 11 -13.10 -8.60 -21.92
N LYS A 12 -13.04 -9.69 -22.66
CA LYS A 12 -12.70 -11.04 -22.16
C LYS A 12 -11.25 -11.10 -21.70
N GLU A 13 -10.32 -10.59 -22.49
CA GLU A 13 -8.89 -10.57 -22.17
C GLU A 13 -8.59 -9.60 -21.03
N LEU A 14 -9.21 -8.41 -21.04
CA LEU A 14 -9.10 -7.43 -19.97
C LEU A 14 -9.54 -8.02 -18.61
N ARG A 15 -10.62 -8.82 -18.60
CA ARG A 15 -11.09 -9.51 -17.39
C ARG A 15 -10.05 -10.51 -16.86
N GLN A 16 -9.35 -11.23 -17.73
CA GLN A 16 -8.28 -12.14 -17.33
C GLN A 16 -7.05 -11.37 -16.83
N ALA A 17 -6.63 -10.32 -17.54
CA ALA A 17 -5.52 -9.47 -17.13
C ALA A 17 -5.77 -8.84 -15.74
N ARG A 18 -6.99 -8.38 -15.47
CA ARG A 18 -7.38 -7.81 -14.17
C ARG A 18 -7.30 -8.80 -13.01
N LYS A 19 -7.41 -10.12 -13.24
CA LYS A 19 -7.20 -11.14 -12.18
C LYS A 19 -5.75 -11.17 -11.69
N LYS A 20 -4.82 -10.74 -12.54
CA LYS A 20 -3.39 -10.65 -12.23
C LYS A 20 -3.00 -9.34 -11.55
N ILE A 21 -3.97 -8.49 -11.26
CA ILE A 21 -3.78 -7.23 -10.56
C ILE A 21 -4.59 -7.29 -9.27
N GLY A 22 -3.89 -7.34 -8.14
CA GLY A 22 -4.49 -7.13 -6.82
C GLY A 22 -4.64 -5.64 -6.55
N MET A 23 -5.67 -5.25 -5.79
CA MET A 23 -5.86 -3.84 -5.39
C MET A 23 -6.17 -3.74 -3.92
N ILE A 24 -5.43 -2.87 -3.24
CA ILE A 24 -5.62 -2.47 -1.85
C ILE A 24 -6.11 -1.02 -1.86
N PHE A 25 -7.22 -0.77 -1.20
CA PHE A 25 -7.88 0.54 -1.16
C PHE A 25 -7.63 1.25 0.17
N GLN A 26 -7.70 2.56 0.18
CA GLN A 26 -7.57 3.42 1.35
C GLN A 26 -8.51 3.01 2.52
N HIS A 27 -9.77 2.69 2.24
CA HIS A 27 -10.78 2.34 3.24
C HIS A 27 -11.01 0.83 3.42
N PHE A 28 -9.98 0.00 3.13
CA PHE A 28 -10.00 -1.46 3.24
C PHE A 28 -11.02 -2.16 2.33
N ASN A 29 -12.19 -1.59 2.11
CA ASN A 29 -13.31 -2.09 1.30
C ASN A 29 -13.70 -3.55 1.61
N LEU A 30 -13.62 -3.94 2.89
CA LEU A 30 -14.07 -5.24 3.35
C LEU A 30 -15.60 -5.30 3.36
N MET A 31 -16.15 -6.45 2.99
CA MET A 31 -17.58 -6.71 3.06
C MET A 31 -18.01 -6.90 4.52
N PRO A 32 -18.82 -6.00 5.11
CA PRO A 32 -19.14 -6.03 6.54
C PRO A 32 -19.97 -7.24 6.94
N SER A 33 -20.77 -7.79 6.03
CA SER A 33 -21.62 -8.97 6.23
C SER A 33 -20.90 -10.30 6.10
N ARG A 34 -19.57 -10.31 5.84
CA ARG A 34 -18.77 -11.50 5.70
C ARG A 34 -17.69 -11.56 6.77
N THR A 35 -17.38 -12.75 7.23
CA THR A 35 -16.18 -12.97 8.05
C THR A 35 -14.91 -12.62 7.26
N ILE A 36 -13.78 -12.52 7.94
CA ILE A 36 -12.48 -12.30 7.30
C ILE A 36 -12.16 -13.43 6.32
N PHE A 37 -12.40 -14.68 6.72
CA PHE A 37 -12.34 -15.81 5.78
C PHE A 37 -13.20 -15.57 4.54
N GLY A 38 -14.45 -15.20 4.71
CA GLY A 38 -15.39 -14.93 3.60
C GLY A 38 -14.97 -13.77 2.69
N ASN A 39 -14.30 -12.76 3.25
CA ASN A 39 -13.72 -11.65 2.48
C ASN A 39 -12.56 -12.13 1.59
N VAL A 40 -11.61 -12.89 2.16
CA VAL A 40 -10.44 -13.39 1.43
C VAL A 40 -10.81 -14.48 0.42
N ALA A 41 -11.82 -15.32 0.73
CA ALA A 41 -12.33 -16.34 -0.19
C ALA A 41 -13.13 -15.76 -1.37
N TYR A 42 -13.61 -14.51 -1.27
CA TYR A 42 -14.52 -13.94 -2.26
C TYR A 42 -13.94 -13.88 -3.69
N PRO A 43 -12.69 -13.42 -3.92
CA PRO A 43 -12.08 -13.40 -5.25
C PRO A 43 -11.90 -14.79 -5.86
N LEU A 44 -11.85 -15.85 -5.05
CA LEU A 44 -11.68 -17.23 -5.49
C LEU A 44 -12.99 -17.86 -5.99
N LYS A 45 -14.13 -17.18 -5.87
CA LYS A 45 -15.38 -17.67 -6.43
C LYS A 45 -15.30 -17.75 -7.95
N GLY A 46 -15.58 -18.94 -8.50
CA GLY A 46 -15.49 -19.18 -9.94
C GLY A 46 -14.05 -19.38 -10.46
N SER A 47 -13.08 -19.61 -9.57
CA SER A 47 -11.70 -19.98 -9.96
C SER A 47 -11.55 -21.42 -10.44
N GLY A 48 -12.58 -22.27 -10.23
CA GLY A 48 -12.50 -23.72 -10.49
C GLY A 48 -11.92 -24.53 -9.32
N LEU A 49 -11.46 -23.88 -8.26
CA LEU A 49 -10.94 -24.57 -7.06
C LEU A 49 -12.08 -25.19 -6.26
N ARG A 50 -11.83 -26.38 -5.67
CA ARG A 50 -12.74 -27.03 -4.73
C ARG A 50 -12.78 -26.24 -3.41
N LYS A 51 -13.82 -26.47 -2.61
CA LYS A 51 -14.01 -25.78 -1.33
C LYS A 51 -12.85 -26.00 -0.33
N ASP A 52 -12.33 -27.22 -0.28
CA ASP A 52 -11.17 -27.57 0.55
C ASP A 52 -9.91 -26.81 0.13
N GLN A 53 -9.64 -26.72 -1.16
CA GLN A 53 -8.51 -25.98 -1.72
C GLN A 53 -8.64 -24.45 -1.46
N ILE A 54 -9.86 -23.90 -1.59
CA ILE A 54 -10.11 -22.50 -1.23
C ILE A 54 -9.83 -22.27 0.25
N ALA A 55 -10.30 -23.15 1.12
CA ALA A 55 -10.11 -23.03 2.55
C ALA A 55 -8.62 -23.08 2.94
N GLU A 56 -7.86 -23.99 2.37
CA GLU A 56 -6.42 -24.10 2.59
C GLU A 56 -5.70 -22.82 2.12
N LYS A 57 -6.03 -22.35 0.92
CA LYS A 57 -5.41 -21.15 0.35
C LYS A 57 -5.70 -19.91 1.20
N VAL A 58 -6.95 -19.74 1.64
CA VAL A 58 -7.35 -18.62 2.49
C VAL A 58 -6.58 -18.64 3.81
N ARG A 59 -6.47 -19.78 4.48
CA ARG A 59 -5.73 -19.90 5.74
C ARG A 59 -4.25 -19.59 5.56
N LYS A 60 -3.63 -20.09 4.49
CA LYS A 60 -2.23 -19.72 4.15
C LYS A 60 -2.06 -18.21 3.97
N LEU A 61 -3.00 -17.54 3.31
CA LEU A 61 -2.96 -16.10 3.12
C LEU A 61 -3.17 -15.33 4.43
N LEU A 62 -4.07 -15.79 5.30
CA LEU A 62 -4.30 -15.18 6.61
C LEU A 62 -3.07 -15.34 7.52
N ASP A 63 -2.41 -16.49 7.47
CA ASP A 63 -1.15 -16.73 8.18
C ASP A 63 -0.03 -15.85 7.64
N LEU A 64 0.12 -15.77 6.31
CA LEU A 64 1.10 -14.92 5.63
C LEU A 64 1.01 -13.44 6.05
N VAL A 65 -0.20 -12.93 6.26
CA VAL A 65 -0.40 -11.55 6.72
C VAL A 65 -0.49 -11.42 8.25
N GLY A 66 -0.40 -12.53 9.00
CA GLY A 66 -0.34 -12.56 10.46
C GLY A 66 -1.66 -12.25 11.17
N ILE A 67 -2.80 -12.78 10.66
CA ILE A 67 -4.13 -12.68 11.27
C ILE A 67 -4.92 -13.99 11.16
N ALA A 68 -4.24 -15.14 11.21
CA ALA A 68 -4.88 -16.45 11.14
C ALA A 68 -5.96 -16.65 12.22
N ASP A 69 -5.75 -16.11 13.43
CA ASP A 69 -6.66 -16.15 14.56
C ASP A 69 -7.97 -15.37 14.32
N LYS A 70 -8.06 -14.57 13.27
CA LYS A 70 -9.21 -13.72 12.93
C LYS A 70 -10.08 -14.28 11.80
N GLU A 71 -9.87 -15.53 11.36
CA GLU A 71 -10.60 -16.08 10.21
C GLU A 71 -12.12 -15.99 10.32
N ASN A 72 -12.65 -16.19 11.53
CA ASN A 72 -14.08 -16.18 11.82
C ASN A 72 -14.63 -14.82 12.29
N ALA A 73 -13.75 -13.84 12.51
CA ALA A 73 -14.16 -12.50 12.92
C ALA A 73 -14.80 -11.71 11.76
N TYR A 74 -15.63 -10.74 12.09
CA TYR A 74 -16.18 -9.77 11.14
C TYR A 74 -15.31 -8.49 11.11
N PRO A 75 -15.35 -7.71 10.02
CA PRO A 75 -14.57 -6.48 9.91
C PRO A 75 -14.78 -5.50 11.07
N SER A 76 -15.97 -5.43 11.63
CA SER A 76 -16.30 -4.56 12.79
C SER A 76 -15.51 -4.92 14.06
N GLN A 77 -15.01 -6.14 14.16
CA GLN A 77 -14.28 -6.66 15.32
C GLN A 77 -12.75 -6.49 15.20
N LEU A 78 -12.27 -5.89 14.10
CA LEU A 78 -10.85 -5.74 13.80
C LEU A 78 -10.37 -4.31 14.00
N SER A 79 -9.11 -4.15 14.45
CA SER A 79 -8.39 -2.88 14.39
C SER A 79 -8.12 -2.44 12.94
N GLY A 80 -7.77 -1.18 12.72
CA GLY A 80 -7.42 -0.65 11.39
C GLY A 80 -6.31 -1.47 10.71
N GLY A 81 -5.23 -1.78 11.43
CA GLY A 81 -4.13 -2.60 10.92
C GLY A 81 -4.54 -4.04 10.58
N GLN A 82 -5.42 -4.66 11.37
CA GLN A 82 -5.95 -5.97 11.07
C GLN A 82 -6.87 -5.97 9.85
N LYS A 83 -7.71 -4.93 9.69
CA LYS A 83 -8.51 -4.73 8.46
C LYS A 83 -7.62 -4.59 7.23
N GLN A 84 -6.53 -3.85 7.34
CA GLN A 84 -5.58 -3.68 6.24
C GLN A 84 -4.89 -5.00 5.88
N ARG A 85 -4.46 -5.79 6.85
CA ARG A 85 -3.91 -7.13 6.63
C ARG A 85 -4.92 -8.05 5.94
N ALA A 86 -6.20 -8.00 6.31
CA ALA A 86 -7.26 -8.76 5.64
C ALA A 86 -7.49 -8.29 4.19
N ALA A 87 -7.42 -6.97 3.93
CA ALA A 87 -7.52 -6.41 2.58
C ALA A 87 -6.32 -6.84 1.71
N ILE A 88 -5.12 -6.89 2.27
CA ILE A 88 -3.91 -7.41 1.60
C ILE A 88 -4.09 -8.90 1.27
N ALA A 89 -4.51 -9.73 2.23
CA ALA A 89 -4.75 -11.16 1.99
C ALA A 89 -5.79 -11.39 0.88
N ARG A 90 -6.87 -10.61 0.86
CA ARG A 90 -7.88 -10.65 -0.20
C ARG A 90 -7.30 -10.25 -1.56
N ALA A 91 -6.46 -9.23 -1.62
CA ALA A 91 -5.83 -8.79 -2.86
C ALA A 91 -4.87 -9.84 -3.44
N LEU A 92 -4.22 -10.63 -2.58
CA LEU A 92 -3.33 -11.72 -2.95
C LEU A 92 -4.06 -13.01 -3.40
N ALA A 93 -5.37 -13.13 -3.18
CA ALA A 93 -6.10 -14.39 -3.34
C ALA A 93 -6.02 -15.00 -4.75
N ASN A 94 -5.88 -14.19 -5.80
CA ASN A 94 -5.76 -14.65 -7.19
C ASN A 94 -4.31 -14.78 -7.68
N ASP A 95 -3.31 -14.84 -6.80
CA ASP A 95 -1.88 -14.87 -7.13
C ASP A 95 -1.53 -13.76 -8.14
N PRO A 96 -1.69 -12.49 -7.77
CA PRO A 96 -1.46 -11.38 -8.68
C PRO A 96 0.04 -11.20 -8.97
N ASP A 97 0.35 -10.73 -10.18
CA ASP A 97 1.71 -10.35 -10.57
C ASP A 97 2.00 -8.89 -10.13
N ILE A 98 0.93 -8.09 -9.96
CA ILE A 98 1.00 -6.67 -9.57
C ILE A 98 0.03 -6.41 -8.43
N LEU A 99 0.47 -5.65 -7.43
CA LEU A 99 -0.35 -5.17 -6.33
C LEU A 99 -0.40 -3.64 -6.36
N LEU A 100 -1.58 -3.09 -6.65
CA LEU A 100 -1.84 -1.66 -6.59
C LEU A 100 -2.23 -1.28 -5.15
N CYS A 101 -1.50 -0.37 -4.55
CA CYS A 101 -1.72 0.12 -3.19
C CYS A 101 -2.17 1.59 -3.28
N ASP A 102 -3.47 1.83 -3.22
CA ASP A 102 -4.07 3.15 -3.30
C ASP A 102 -4.25 3.71 -1.88
N GLU A 103 -3.33 4.60 -1.48
CA GLU A 103 -3.25 5.19 -0.13
C GLU A 103 -3.40 4.16 1.01
N ALA A 104 -2.76 3.01 0.85
CA ALA A 104 -2.95 1.82 1.69
C ALA A 104 -2.60 2.01 3.19
N THR A 105 -2.01 3.14 3.57
CA THR A 105 -1.58 3.44 4.94
C THR A 105 -2.15 4.74 5.52
N SER A 106 -2.81 5.57 4.71
CA SER A 106 -3.27 6.91 5.11
C SER A 106 -4.29 6.93 6.26
N ALA A 107 -5.02 5.82 6.47
CA ALA A 107 -6.01 5.67 7.55
C ALA A 107 -5.43 4.99 8.82
N LEU A 108 -4.12 4.82 8.91
CA LEU A 108 -3.43 4.08 9.98
C LEU A 108 -2.55 5.01 10.82
N ASP A 109 -2.33 4.64 12.08
CA ASP A 109 -1.36 5.29 12.93
C ASP A 109 0.10 5.00 12.44
N PRO A 110 1.09 5.83 12.80
CA PRO A 110 2.45 5.70 12.30
C PRO A 110 3.12 4.34 12.59
N GLN A 111 2.84 3.73 13.74
CA GLN A 111 3.43 2.43 14.10
C GLN A 111 2.82 1.31 13.26
N THR A 112 1.51 1.33 13.08
CA THR A 112 0.80 0.38 12.21
C THR A 112 1.22 0.57 10.75
N THR A 113 1.37 1.82 10.28
CA THR A 113 1.89 2.14 8.94
C THR A 113 3.21 1.44 8.68
N LYS A 114 4.21 1.61 9.56
CA LYS A 114 5.51 0.93 9.44
C LYS A 114 5.38 -0.59 9.38
N SER A 115 4.48 -1.17 10.19
CA SER A 115 4.22 -2.62 10.18
C SER A 115 3.63 -3.10 8.86
N ILE A 116 2.72 -2.33 8.24
CA ILE A 116 2.13 -2.64 6.93
C ILE A 116 3.15 -2.47 5.81
N LEU A 117 3.98 -1.42 5.82
CA LEU A 117 5.04 -1.22 4.83
C LEU A 117 6.06 -2.38 4.84
N LYS A 118 6.51 -2.81 6.02
CA LYS A 118 7.37 -3.99 6.17
C LYS A 118 6.71 -5.28 5.65
N LEU A 119 5.40 -5.44 5.87
CA LEU A 119 4.66 -6.56 5.31
C LEU A 119 4.66 -6.50 3.77
N LEU A 120 4.36 -5.35 3.17
CA LEU A 120 4.35 -5.18 1.71
C LEU A 120 5.74 -5.43 1.10
N GLU A 121 6.81 -4.92 1.72
CA GLU A 121 8.19 -5.17 1.31
C GLU A 121 8.54 -6.67 1.35
N ARG A 122 8.16 -7.36 2.43
CA ARG A 122 8.34 -8.81 2.56
C ARG A 122 7.60 -9.56 1.44
N LEU A 123 6.34 -9.21 1.18
CA LEU A 123 5.52 -9.83 0.13
C LEU A 123 6.13 -9.60 -1.26
N ASN A 124 6.62 -8.39 -1.55
CA ASN A 124 7.34 -8.09 -2.80
C ASN A 124 8.53 -9.03 -2.99
N ARG A 125 9.36 -9.18 -1.95
CA ARG A 125 10.57 -10.00 -1.98
C ARG A 125 10.28 -11.50 -2.05
N GLU A 126 9.34 -11.99 -1.23
CA GLU A 126 9.05 -13.43 -1.10
C GLU A 126 8.20 -13.96 -2.28
N LEU A 127 7.27 -13.17 -2.79
CA LEU A 127 6.35 -13.57 -3.85
C LEU A 127 6.77 -13.06 -5.23
N GLY A 128 7.77 -12.19 -5.34
CA GLY A 128 8.22 -11.61 -6.60
C GLY A 128 7.19 -10.69 -7.27
N ILE A 129 6.18 -10.21 -6.53
CA ILE A 129 5.12 -9.34 -7.07
C ILE A 129 5.61 -7.90 -7.23
N THR A 130 5.16 -7.20 -8.26
CA THR A 130 5.43 -5.77 -8.42
C THR A 130 4.47 -4.95 -7.55
N LEU A 131 5.01 -4.07 -6.69
CA LEU A 131 4.20 -3.10 -5.94
C LEU A 131 4.10 -1.79 -6.72
N VAL A 132 2.90 -1.28 -6.89
CA VAL A 132 2.63 0.08 -7.38
C VAL A 132 1.92 0.83 -6.27
N VAL A 133 2.62 1.79 -5.65
CA VAL A 133 2.13 2.53 -4.49
C VAL A 133 1.70 3.93 -4.93
N ILE A 134 0.44 4.26 -4.71
CA ILE A 134 -0.13 5.58 -4.92
C ILE A 134 -0.21 6.25 -3.55
N THR A 135 0.50 7.33 -3.37
CA THR A 135 0.55 8.05 -2.09
C THR A 135 0.99 9.50 -2.29
N HIS A 136 0.56 10.36 -1.40
CA HIS A 136 1.09 11.72 -1.24
C HIS A 136 2.12 11.80 -0.10
N GLU A 137 2.38 10.69 0.60
CA GLU A 137 3.33 10.60 1.70
C GLU A 137 4.73 10.27 1.20
N MET A 138 5.61 11.27 1.11
CA MET A 138 6.98 11.08 0.63
C MET A 138 7.81 10.15 1.53
N ALA A 139 7.45 10.03 2.82
CA ALA A 139 8.08 9.07 3.73
C ALA A 139 7.85 7.62 3.26
N VAL A 140 6.64 7.29 2.82
CA VAL A 140 6.30 5.97 2.25
C VAL A 140 7.10 5.70 0.98
N VAL A 141 7.21 6.70 0.08
CA VAL A 141 7.99 6.57 -1.16
C VAL A 141 9.45 6.25 -0.85
N LYS A 142 10.06 6.96 0.11
CA LYS A 142 11.46 6.74 0.51
C LYS A 142 11.68 5.36 1.15
N GLU A 143 10.69 4.84 1.89
CA GLU A 143 10.85 3.61 2.66
C GLU A 143 10.80 2.35 1.78
N ILE A 144 9.87 2.28 0.82
CA ILE A 144 9.64 1.03 0.08
C ILE A 144 9.75 1.11 -1.44
N CYS A 145 9.88 2.31 -2.02
CA CYS A 145 9.89 2.46 -3.48
C CYS A 145 11.31 2.56 -4.04
N ASN A 146 11.56 1.89 -5.18
CA ASN A 146 12.81 2.02 -5.92
C ASN A 146 12.74 3.12 -6.98
N ARG A 147 11.57 3.29 -7.58
CA ARG A 147 11.27 4.31 -8.60
C ARG A 147 10.05 5.11 -8.19
N VAL A 148 9.98 6.33 -8.69
CA VAL A 148 8.85 7.24 -8.47
C VAL A 148 8.44 7.86 -9.80
N ALA A 149 7.13 8.07 -9.96
CA ALA A 149 6.54 8.89 -10.99
C ALA A 149 5.65 9.94 -10.31
N VAL A 150 5.95 11.21 -10.52
CA VAL A 150 5.14 12.33 -10.04
C VAL A 150 4.09 12.65 -11.09
N MET A 151 2.84 12.70 -10.66
CA MET A 151 1.70 12.94 -11.55
C MET A 151 1.02 14.27 -11.23
N ASP A 152 0.64 14.98 -12.28
CA ASP A 152 -0.18 16.18 -12.21
C ASP A 152 -1.25 16.15 -13.32
N HIS A 153 -2.50 16.46 -12.97
CA HIS A 153 -3.62 16.46 -13.90
C HIS A 153 -3.66 15.26 -14.86
N GLY A 154 -3.39 14.04 -14.33
CA GLY A 154 -3.43 12.79 -15.10
C GLY A 154 -2.22 12.56 -16.01
N ARG A 155 -1.16 13.37 -15.90
CA ARG A 155 0.08 13.24 -16.67
C ARG A 155 1.26 12.99 -15.75
N VAL A 156 2.20 12.15 -16.17
CA VAL A 156 3.49 12.01 -15.50
C VAL A 156 4.34 13.23 -15.86
N VAL A 157 4.72 14.02 -14.85
CA VAL A 157 5.54 15.23 -15.02
C VAL A 157 7.01 14.96 -14.74
N GLU A 158 7.31 14.05 -13.82
CA GLU A 158 8.68 13.63 -13.53
C GLU A 158 8.71 12.15 -13.14
N GLU A 159 9.72 11.40 -13.60
CA GLU A 159 9.92 10.01 -13.19
C GLU A 159 11.39 9.67 -13.06
N GLY A 160 11.70 8.69 -12.23
CA GLY A 160 13.09 8.22 -12.08
C GLY A 160 13.30 7.29 -10.89
N VAL A 161 14.56 7.01 -10.60
CA VAL A 161 14.98 6.35 -9.36
C VAL A 161 14.71 7.31 -8.21
N VAL A 162 14.13 6.82 -7.11
CA VAL A 162 13.74 7.65 -5.95
C VAL A 162 14.88 8.54 -5.49
N PHE A 163 16.09 7.97 -5.30
CA PHE A 163 17.26 8.74 -4.87
C PHE A 163 17.55 9.93 -5.82
N SER A 164 17.54 9.70 -7.12
CA SER A 164 17.87 10.74 -8.11
C SER A 164 16.83 11.87 -8.15
N VAL A 165 15.55 11.51 -8.13
CA VAL A 165 14.45 12.48 -8.14
C VAL A 165 14.42 13.31 -6.84
N PHE A 166 14.72 12.69 -5.70
CA PHE A 166 14.75 13.39 -4.41
C PHE A 166 16.01 14.25 -4.23
N ALA A 167 17.15 13.84 -4.77
CA ALA A 167 18.40 14.60 -4.67
C ALA A 167 18.42 15.80 -5.62
N SER A 168 17.79 15.69 -6.79
CA SER A 168 17.80 16.73 -7.83
C SER A 168 16.47 16.80 -8.57
N PRO A 169 15.39 17.25 -7.91
CA PRO A 169 14.07 17.36 -8.53
C PRO A 169 14.07 18.43 -9.62
N LYS A 170 13.54 18.09 -10.78
CA LYS A 170 13.48 18.98 -11.93
C LYS A 170 12.23 19.85 -11.90
N GLU A 171 11.09 19.25 -11.54
CA GLU A 171 9.79 19.91 -11.55
C GLU A 171 9.49 20.62 -10.23
N GLU A 172 8.79 21.75 -10.30
CA GLU A 172 8.45 22.54 -9.11
C GLU A 172 7.48 21.78 -8.19
N LEU A 173 6.56 21.04 -8.76
CA LEU A 173 5.64 20.18 -8.02
C LEU A 173 6.41 19.14 -7.19
N THR A 174 7.41 18.49 -7.78
CA THR A 174 8.27 17.52 -7.08
C THR A 174 9.02 18.20 -5.93
N ARG A 175 9.56 19.39 -6.16
CA ARG A 175 10.24 20.19 -5.11
C ARG A 175 9.31 20.51 -3.95
N SER A 176 8.05 20.85 -4.24
CA SER A 176 7.06 21.19 -3.20
C SER A 176 6.74 19.98 -2.32
N PHE A 177 6.54 18.79 -2.91
CA PHE A 177 6.31 17.55 -2.15
C PHE A 177 7.50 17.20 -1.25
N ILE A 178 8.72 17.33 -1.75
CA ILE A 178 9.94 17.02 -0.99
C ILE A 178 10.13 18.00 0.16
N LYS A 179 9.91 19.30 -0.06
CA LYS A 179 10.04 20.34 0.99
C LYS A 179 9.09 20.10 2.17
N THR A 180 7.86 19.70 1.91
CA THR A 180 6.88 19.40 2.95
C THR A 180 7.38 18.29 3.88
N THR A 181 7.98 17.25 3.34
CA THR A 181 8.52 16.12 4.13
C THR A 181 9.78 16.52 4.92
N SER A 182 10.66 17.31 4.33
CA SER A 182 11.91 17.74 5.00
C SER A 182 11.61 18.61 6.23
N ASN A 183 10.59 19.42 6.18
CA ASN A 183 10.17 20.25 7.32
C ASN A 183 9.62 19.36 8.46
N LEU A 184 8.85 18.34 8.17
CA LEU A 184 8.33 17.39 9.17
C LEU A 184 9.47 16.57 9.82
N GLN A 185 10.42 16.05 9.03
CA GLN A 185 11.59 15.34 9.56
C GLN A 185 12.42 16.21 10.50
N LYS A 186 12.63 17.48 10.15
CA LYS A 186 13.38 18.41 11.00
C LYS A 186 12.68 18.69 12.34
N ILE A 187 11.35 18.71 12.35
CA ILE A 187 10.57 18.84 13.58
C ILE A 187 10.67 17.55 14.42
N GLU A 188 10.58 16.37 13.80
CA GLU A 188 10.71 15.09 14.48
C GLU A 188 12.11 14.90 15.08
N GLU A 189 13.17 15.29 14.35
CA GLU A 189 14.55 15.28 14.86
C GLU A 189 14.74 16.21 16.06
N LEU A 190 14.14 17.39 16.03
CA LEU A 190 14.16 18.35 17.15
C LEU A 190 13.44 17.80 18.38
N ILE A 191 12.31 17.12 18.20
CA ILE A 191 11.56 16.47 19.28
C ILE A 191 12.33 15.26 19.83
N ALA A 192 12.92 14.44 18.96
CA ALA A 192 13.69 13.26 19.36
C ALA A 192 15.00 13.59 20.08
N ALA A 193 15.63 14.70 19.74
CA ALA A 193 16.87 15.18 20.34
C ALA A 193 16.70 15.65 21.80
N LYS A 194 15.47 15.61 22.38
CA LYS A 194 15.18 16.11 23.74
C LYS A 194 15.81 17.49 24.00
N SER A 195 15.98 18.27 22.96
CA SER A 195 16.44 19.66 23.13
C SER A 195 15.43 20.38 23.99
N PRO A 196 15.87 21.07 25.05
CA PRO A 196 14.96 21.88 25.85
C PRO A 196 14.22 22.81 24.86
N VAL A 197 12.92 22.93 25.03
CA VAL A 197 12.09 23.87 24.27
C VAL A 197 12.81 25.21 24.29
N VAL A 198 13.44 25.59 23.19
CA VAL A 198 14.06 26.90 23.07
C VAL A 198 12.90 27.85 23.03
N ALA A 199 12.70 28.60 24.12
CA ALA A 199 11.72 29.66 24.14
C ALA A 199 12.13 30.66 23.07
N LEU A 200 11.41 30.71 21.95
CA LEU A 200 11.63 31.70 20.91
C LEU A 200 11.43 33.07 21.49
N LYS A 201 12.39 33.97 21.30
CA LYS A 201 12.23 35.37 21.64
C LYS A 201 11.16 35.98 20.73
N PRO A 202 10.38 36.95 21.20
CA PRO A 202 9.41 37.64 20.36
C PRO A 202 10.07 38.17 19.09
N GLY A 203 9.66 37.66 17.92
CA GLY A 203 10.21 38.03 16.61
C GLY A 203 11.08 36.99 15.92
N GLU A 204 11.47 35.88 16.59
CA GLU A 204 12.13 34.74 15.94
C GLU A 204 11.09 33.83 15.28
N ARG A 205 11.30 33.45 14.01
CA ARG A 205 10.50 32.46 13.27
C ARG A 205 11.32 31.20 13.16
N ILE A 206 10.64 30.05 13.37
CA ILE A 206 11.18 28.72 13.08
C ILE A 206 11.37 28.56 11.57
#